data_a7d2357a987a6b623bf71bc5c8541d99
#
_entry.id   a7d2357a987a6b623bf71bc5c8541d99
#
_cell.length_a   1.000
_cell.length_b   1.000
_cell.length_c   1.000
_cell.angle_alpha   90.00
_cell.angle_beta   90.00
_cell.angle_gamma   90.00
#
_symmetry.space_group_name_H-M   'P 1'
#
loop_
_entity.id
_entity.type
_entity.pdbx_description
1 polymer ?
#
loop_
_entity_poly.entity_id
_entity_poly.type
_entity_poly.pdbx_seq_one_letter_code
_entity_poly.pdbx_strand_id
1 'polypeptide(L)'
;MEKQKILNFIQKFKTRNGEVSQYFIEEFFLKGSCYWFAKILSERFSGKILYDIVNNHFLFYGGHSLDIVNNGIFDIRGDVTEECLSSVLDGSIVEWNLYNDTTHKERIWRDCVVFEEEEFPLTF
;
A
#
# COMPACT_ATOMS: atom_id res chain seq x y z
N MET A 1 -7.75 -2.76 17.92
CA MET A 1 -7.88 -3.54 16.69
C MET A 1 -6.79 -3.14 15.72
N GLU A 2 -6.27 -4.08 15.01
CA GLU A 2 -5.18 -3.88 14.05
C GLU A 2 -5.53 -2.86 12.97
N LYS A 3 -6.75 -2.93 12.45
CA LYS A 3 -7.26 -2.01 11.43
C LYS A 3 -7.18 -0.55 11.89
N GLN A 4 -7.55 -0.26 13.11
CA GLN A 4 -7.48 1.11 13.66
C GLN A 4 -6.03 1.58 13.82
N LYS A 5 -5.13 0.69 14.18
CA LYS A 5 -3.70 1.02 14.29
C LYS A 5 -3.12 1.38 12.91
N ILE A 6 -3.52 0.65 11.88
CA ILE A 6 -3.11 0.93 10.51
C ILE A 6 -3.61 2.30 10.06
N LEU A 7 -4.89 2.60 10.30
CA LEU A 7 -5.47 3.89 9.96
C LEU A 7 -4.78 5.05 10.69
N ASN A 8 -4.50 4.88 11.97
CA ASN A 8 -3.79 5.88 12.75
C ASN A 8 -2.39 6.14 12.21
N PHE A 9 -1.68 5.08 11.81
CA PHE A 9 -0.36 5.22 11.22
C PHE A 9 -0.42 5.97 9.90
N ILE A 10 -1.36 5.63 9.02
CA ILE A 10 -1.51 6.30 7.73
C ILE A 10 -1.76 7.80 7.93
N GLN A 11 -2.62 8.15 8.86
CA GLN A 11 -2.92 9.56 9.15
C GLN A 11 -1.68 10.31 9.67
N LYS A 12 -0.94 9.70 10.58
CA LYS A 12 0.32 10.29 11.08
C LYS A 12 1.35 10.45 9.95
N PHE A 13 1.44 9.45 9.09
CA PHE A 13 2.37 9.49 7.96
C PHE A 13 2.04 10.65 7.02
N LYS A 14 0.76 10.80 6.66
CA LYS A 14 0.33 11.87 5.76
C LYS A 14 0.55 13.26 6.32
N THR A 15 0.40 13.42 7.62
CA THR A 15 0.45 14.73 8.27
C THR A 15 1.78 15.02 8.96
N ARG A 16 2.80 14.18 8.75
CA ARG A 16 4.10 14.30 9.43
C ARG A 16 4.79 15.64 9.23
N ASN A 17 4.54 16.29 8.10
CA ASN A 17 5.10 17.59 7.76
C ASN A 17 4.02 18.69 7.75
N GLY A 18 2.90 18.45 8.44
CA GLY A 18 1.80 19.39 8.53
C GLY A 18 0.72 19.16 7.46
N GLU A 19 -0.44 19.78 7.65
CA GLU A 19 -1.59 19.60 6.76
C GLU A 19 -1.34 20.06 5.31
N VAL A 20 -0.51 21.08 5.14
CA VAL A 20 -0.19 21.62 3.81
C VAL A 20 0.50 20.57 2.94
N SER A 21 1.30 19.70 3.55
CA SER A 21 2.02 18.65 2.84
C SER A 21 1.19 17.40 2.57
N GLN A 22 0.03 17.25 3.20
CA GLN A 22 -0.78 16.04 3.10
C GLN A 22 -1.17 15.72 1.67
N TYR A 23 -1.60 16.72 0.91
CA TYR A 23 -2.01 16.53 -0.48
C TYR A 23 -0.85 16.00 -1.33
N PHE A 24 0.34 16.56 -1.17
CA PHE A 24 1.51 16.15 -1.95
C PHE A 24 1.95 14.73 -1.59
N ILE A 25 1.86 14.35 -0.33
CA ILE A 25 2.18 13.00 0.12
C ILE A 25 1.20 11.99 -0.48
N GLU A 26 -0.10 12.28 -0.46
CA GLU A 26 -1.12 11.42 -1.08
C GLU A 26 -0.87 11.24 -2.58
N GLU A 27 -0.69 12.33 -3.32
CA GLU A 27 -0.44 12.29 -4.76
C GLU A 27 0.81 11.46 -5.08
N PHE A 28 1.87 11.68 -4.33
CA PHE A 28 3.14 11.00 -4.53
C PHE A 28 3.00 9.48 -4.39
N PHE A 29 2.32 9.03 -3.32
CA PHE A 29 2.14 7.60 -3.06
C PHE A 29 0.98 6.97 -3.83
N LEU A 30 0.18 7.75 -4.54
CA LEU A 30 -0.81 7.21 -5.47
C LEU A 30 -0.25 7.04 -6.88
N LYS A 31 0.67 7.91 -7.32
CA LYS A 31 1.06 8.00 -8.73
C LYS A 31 2.42 7.43 -9.10
N GLY A 32 3.20 6.96 -8.18
CA GLY A 32 4.52 6.41 -8.55
C GLY A 32 5.19 5.61 -7.47
N SER A 33 4.79 5.82 -6.24
CA SER A 33 5.45 5.22 -5.08
C SER A 33 4.53 4.40 -4.21
N CYS A 34 3.41 3.94 -4.78
CA CYS A 34 2.46 3.11 -4.06
C CYS A 34 3.07 1.79 -3.55
N TYR A 35 4.01 1.21 -4.30
CA TYR A 35 4.75 0.04 -3.83
C TYR A 35 5.51 0.33 -2.55
N TRP A 36 6.20 1.47 -2.50
CA TRP A 36 6.98 1.84 -1.33
C TRP A 36 6.11 1.99 -0.09
N PHE A 37 4.94 2.61 -0.24
CA PHE A 37 4.03 2.76 0.88
C PHE A 37 3.47 1.41 1.35
N ALA A 38 3.10 0.53 0.43
CA ALA A 38 2.66 -0.83 0.77
C ALA A 38 3.77 -1.59 1.52
N LYS A 39 5.02 -1.40 1.12
CA LYS A 39 6.16 -2.00 1.80
C LYS A 39 6.36 -1.45 3.21
N ILE A 40 6.22 -0.14 3.39
CA ILE A 40 6.26 0.48 4.73
C ILE A 40 5.21 -0.17 5.64
N LEU A 41 3.98 -0.29 5.16
CA LEU A 41 2.91 -0.92 5.92
C LEU A 41 3.20 -2.39 6.22
N SER A 42 3.74 -3.13 5.26
CA SER A 42 4.06 -4.55 5.45
C SER A 42 5.16 -4.77 6.47
N GLU A 43 6.14 -3.89 6.52
CA GLU A 43 7.21 -3.96 7.52
C GLU A 43 6.69 -3.60 8.93
N ARG A 44 5.74 -2.69 9.00
CA ARG A 44 5.20 -2.25 10.28
C ARG A 44 4.12 -3.16 10.84
N PHE A 45 3.24 -3.68 10.00
CA PHE A 45 2.01 -4.37 10.44
C PHE A 45 1.95 -5.84 10.06
N SER A 46 2.95 -6.37 9.39
CA SER A 46 3.03 -7.80 9.09
C SER A 46 1.84 -8.35 8.29
N GLY A 47 1.40 -7.62 7.27
CA GLY A 47 0.37 -8.08 6.35
C GLY A 47 0.97 -8.47 5.00
N LYS A 48 0.14 -8.38 3.95
CA LYS A 48 0.52 -8.79 2.60
C LYS A 48 0.47 -7.60 1.65
N ILE A 49 1.41 -7.54 0.72
CA ILE A 49 1.38 -6.57 -0.37
C ILE A 49 0.53 -7.15 -1.49
N LEU A 50 -0.46 -6.37 -1.94
CA LEU A 50 -1.33 -6.72 -3.06
C LEU A 50 -0.99 -5.87 -4.27
N TYR A 51 -1.25 -6.41 -5.46
CA TYR A 51 -1.04 -5.72 -6.71
C TYR A 51 -2.32 -5.72 -7.54
N ASP A 52 -2.78 -4.54 -7.92
CA ASP A 52 -3.91 -4.33 -8.83
C ASP A 52 -3.37 -4.32 -10.26
N ILE A 53 -3.61 -5.40 -11.00
CA ILE A 53 -3.10 -5.60 -12.34
C ILE A 53 -3.68 -4.57 -13.31
N VAL A 54 -4.96 -4.25 -13.17
CA VAL A 54 -5.66 -3.33 -14.07
C VAL A 54 -5.17 -1.89 -13.90
N ASN A 55 -5.03 -1.45 -12.66
CA ASN A 55 -4.69 -0.06 -12.35
C ASN A 55 -3.19 0.17 -12.12
N ASN A 56 -2.39 -0.89 -12.16
CA ASN A 56 -0.95 -0.83 -11.88
C ASN A 56 -0.67 -0.12 -10.55
N HIS A 57 -1.34 -0.58 -9.49
CA HIS A 57 -1.31 0.06 -8.19
C HIS A 57 -1.08 -0.98 -7.09
N PHE A 58 -0.26 -0.63 -6.11
CA PHE A 58 0.02 -1.50 -4.97
C PHE A 58 -0.83 -1.12 -3.78
N LEU A 59 -1.22 -2.13 -3.02
CA LEU A 59 -2.07 -2.01 -1.86
C LEU A 59 -1.51 -2.86 -0.73
N PHE A 60 -1.98 -2.63 0.48
CA PHE A 60 -1.61 -3.43 1.63
C PHE A 60 -2.85 -4.13 2.22
N TYR A 61 -2.74 -5.44 2.44
CA TYR A 61 -3.77 -6.20 3.12
C TYR A 61 -3.33 -6.45 4.56
N GLY A 62 -4.16 -6.02 5.52
CA GLY A 62 -3.85 -6.06 6.94
C GLY A 62 -4.04 -7.41 7.62
N GLY A 63 -4.15 -8.51 6.87
CA GLY A 63 -4.37 -9.84 7.43
C GLY A 63 -3.55 -10.91 6.73
N HIS A 64 -3.69 -12.15 7.24
CA HIS A 64 -3.02 -13.32 6.69
C HIS A 64 -4.00 -14.36 6.15
N SER A 65 -5.28 -14.20 6.42
CA SER A 65 -6.35 -15.07 5.95
C SER A 65 -7.28 -14.31 5.01
N LEU A 66 -8.23 -15.00 4.41
CA LEU A 66 -9.14 -14.43 3.41
C LEU A 66 -10.24 -13.52 3.97
N ASP A 67 -10.19 -13.16 5.24
CA ASP A 67 -11.19 -12.28 5.85
C ASP A 67 -10.90 -10.82 5.53
N ILE A 68 -11.13 -10.44 4.28
CA ILE A 68 -10.81 -9.12 3.75
C ILE A 68 -11.61 -8.01 4.42
N VAL A 69 -12.88 -8.27 4.72
CA VAL A 69 -13.77 -7.27 5.30
C VAL A 69 -13.30 -6.83 6.69
N ASN A 70 -12.90 -7.79 7.52
CA ASN A 70 -12.45 -7.49 8.89
C ASN A 70 -11.00 -6.99 8.97
N ASN A 71 -10.13 -7.47 8.07
CA ASN A 71 -8.71 -7.10 8.10
C ASN A 71 -8.39 -5.86 7.29
N GLY A 72 -9.14 -5.60 6.23
CA GLY A 72 -9.05 -4.38 5.43
C GLY A 72 -7.93 -4.34 4.40
N ILE A 73 -8.17 -3.55 3.36
CA ILE A 73 -7.20 -3.22 2.32
C ILE A 73 -6.92 -1.72 2.41
N PHE A 74 -5.65 -1.33 2.36
CA PHE A 74 -5.20 0.03 2.62
C PHE A 74 -4.24 0.52 1.55
N ASP A 75 -4.28 1.81 1.29
CA ASP A 75 -3.22 2.56 0.62
C ASP A 75 -3.05 3.90 1.32
N ILE A 76 -2.35 4.85 0.71
CA ILE A 76 -2.12 6.17 1.32
C ILE A 76 -3.43 6.91 1.64
N ARG A 77 -4.52 6.59 0.96
CA ARG A 77 -5.84 7.20 1.20
C ARG A 77 -6.52 6.68 2.47
N GLY A 78 -6.06 5.56 3.01
CA GLY A 78 -6.65 4.89 4.17
C GLY A 78 -7.28 3.56 3.79
N ASP A 79 -8.45 3.27 4.34
CA ASP A 79 -9.19 2.04 4.08
C ASP A 79 -9.91 2.10 2.74
N VAL A 80 -9.48 1.27 1.80
CA VAL A 80 -10.05 1.18 0.45
C VAL A 80 -10.69 -0.20 0.20
N THR A 81 -11.07 -0.89 1.25
CA THR A 81 -11.62 -2.25 1.17
C THR A 81 -12.82 -2.35 0.24
N GLU A 82 -13.81 -1.46 0.39
CA GLU A 82 -15.02 -1.50 -0.42
C GLU A 82 -14.72 -1.29 -1.91
N GLU A 83 -13.83 -0.35 -2.21
CA GLU A 83 -13.43 -0.04 -3.58
C GLU A 83 -12.73 -1.23 -4.24
N CYS A 84 -11.98 -2.02 -3.48
CA CYS A 84 -11.15 -3.09 -4.01
C CYS A 84 -11.84 -4.47 -3.99
N LEU A 85 -12.95 -4.62 -3.29
CA LEU A 85 -13.53 -5.93 -3.03
C LEU A 85 -13.88 -6.72 -4.29
N SER A 86 -14.52 -6.09 -5.26
CA SER A 86 -14.88 -6.74 -6.52
C SER A 86 -13.64 -7.17 -7.31
N SER A 87 -12.60 -6.38 -7.29
CA SER A 87 -11.35 -6.68 -7.98
C SER A 87 -10.58 -7.83 -7.33
N VAL A 88 -10.69 -7.98 -6.03
CA VAL A 88 -10.13 -9.15 -5.33
C VAL A 88 -10.90 -10.40 -5.73
N LEU A 89 -12.23 -10.33 -5.78
CA LEU A 89 -13.08 -11.46 -6.10
C LEU A 89 -12.94 -11.92 -7.55
N ASP A 90 -12.70 -11.00 -8.48
CA ASP A 90 -12.55 -11.34 -9.90
C ASP A 90 -11.09 -11.69 -10.29
N GLY A 91 -10.16 -11.61 -9.35
CA GLY A 91 -8.76 -11.96 -9.59
C GLY A 91 -7.89 -10.84 -10.17
N SER A 92 -8.42 -9.62 -10.30
CA SER A 92 -7.64 -8.47 -10.78
C SER A 92 -6.66 -7.93 -9.75
N ILE A 93 -6.93 -8.17 -8.46
CA ILE A 93 -6.00 -7.85 -7.37
C ILE A 93 -5.48 -9.16 -6.81
N VAL A 94 -4.15 -9.32 -6.82
CA VAL A 94 -3.46 -10.55 -6.44
C VAL A 94 -2.40 -10.27 -5.41
N GLU A 95 -1.94 -11.32 -4.70
CA GLU A 95 -0.79 -11.20 -3.83
C GLU A 95 0.48 -10.98 -4.66
N TRP A 96 1.24 -9.96 -4.29
CA TRP A 96 2.47 -9.62 -5.01
C TRP A 96 3.50 -10.76 -4.99
N ASN A 97 3.61 -11.47 -3.88
CA ASN A 97 4.56 -12.58 -3.77
C ASN A 97 4.26 -13.74 -4.71
N LEU A 98 2.99 -13.87 -5.12
CA LEU A 98 2.54 -14.92 -6.02
C LEU A 98 2.51 -14.48 -7.48
N TYR A 99 2.75 -13.21 -7.76
CA TYR A 99 2.74 -12.67 -9.12
C TYR A 99 4.02 -13.05 -9.84
N ASN A 100 3.88 -13.75 -10.97
CA ASN A 100 5.00 -14.40 -11.66
C ASN A 100 5.60 -13.62 -12.83
N ASP A 101 5.06 -12.46 -13.18
CA ASP A 101 5.60 -11.66 -14.27
C ASP A 101 6.88 -10.93 -13.85
N THR A 102 8.03 -11.58 -14.02
CA THR A 102 9.33 -11.04 -13.61
C THR A 102 9.71 -9.78 -14.38
N THR A 103 9.35 -9.70 -15.66
CA THR A 103 9.63 -8.50 -16.48
C THR A 103 8.89 -7.29 -15.92
N HIS A 104 7.61 -7.48 -15.56
CA HIS A 104 6.81 -6.42 -14.96
C HIS A 104 7.37 -5.99 -13.60
N LYS A 105 7.78 -6.97 -12.78
CA LYS A 105 8.40 -6.69 -11.47
C LYS A 105 9.68 -5.89 -11.61
N GLU A 106 10.54 -6.24 -12.56
CA GLU A 106 11.77 -5.51 -12.81
C GLU A 106 11.50 -4.08 -13.25
N ARG A 107 10.51 -3.88 -14.13
CA ARG A 107 10.13 -2.55 -14.59
C ARG A 107 9.61 -1.69 -13.44
N ILE A 108 8.73 -2.24 -12.61
CA ILE A 108 8.20 -1.53 -11.44
C ILE A 108 9.33 -1.15 -10.49
N TRP A 109 10.23 -2.10 -10.21
CA TRP A 109 11.38 -1.84 -9.33
C TRP A 109 12.26 -0.73 -9.86
N ARG A 110 12.52 -0.74 -11.16
CA ARG A 110 13.34 0.28 -11.81
C ARG A 110 12.67 1.65 -11.82
N ASP A 111 11.34 1.67 -11.97
CA ASP A 111 10.56 2.90 -12.05
C ASP A 111 10.18 3.46 -10.67
N CYS A 112 10.36 2.68 -9.60
CA CYS A 112 10.12 3.15 -8.25
C CYS A 112 11.14 4.23 -7.88
N VAL A 113 10.63 5.32 -7.32
CA VAL A 113 11.49 6.36 -6.78
C VAL A 113 12.17 5.79 -5.55
N VAL A 114 13.50 5.82 -5.55
CA VAL A 114 14.30 5.38 -4.40
C VAL A 114 14.33 6.52 -3.40
N PHE A 115 13.77 6.28 -2.23
CA PHE A 115 13.84 7.24 -1.13
C PHE A 115 15.01 6.91 -0.25
N GLU A 116 15.61 7.93 0.29
CA GLU A 116 16.52 7.75 1.39
C GLU A 116 15.70 7.43 2.64
N GLU A 117 16.17 6.51 3.44
CA GLU A 117 15.47 6.06 4.64
C GLU A 117 15.23 7.22 5.63
N GLU A 118 16.08 8.22 5.61
CA GLU A 118 15.95 9.42 6.45
C GLU A 118 14.69 10.23 6.14
N GLU A 119 14.27 10.26 4.85
CA GLU A 119 13.08 10.99 4.44
C GLU A 119 11.81 10.19 4.71
N PHE A 120 11.83 8.90 4.39
CA PHE A 120 10.67 8.00 4.52
C PHE A 120 11.10 6.69 5.15
N PRO A 121 11.37 6.67 6.44
CA PRO A 121 11.83 5.46 7.11
C PRO A 121 10.78 4.35 7.07
N LEU A 122 11.24 3.10 6.91
CA LEU A 122 10.37 1.92 6.96
C LEU A 122 9.75 1.74 8.34
N THR A 123 10.44 2.19 9.38
CA THR A 123 9.93 2.22 10.75
C THR A 123 9.69 3.67 11.17
N PHE A 124 8.53 3.92 11.72
CA PHE A 124 8.09 5.29 12.01
C PHE A 124 7.82 5.49 13.50
#